data_bb5f6c0b6e4fcd5dd020212ba1ee0de5
#
_entry.id   bb5f6c0b6e4fcd5dd020212ba1ee0de5
#
_cell.length_a   1.000
_cell.length_b   1.000
_cell.length_c   1.000
_cell.angle_alpha   90.00
_cell.angle_beta   90.00
_cell.angle_gamma   90.00
#
_symmetry.space_group_name_H-M   'P 1'
#
loop_
_entity.id
_entity.type
_entity.pdbx_description
1 polymer ?
#
loop_
_entity_poly.entity_id
_entity_poly.type
_entity_poly.pdbx_seq_one_letter_code
_entity_poly.pdbx_strand_id
1 'polypeptide(L)'
;MSEMLEAQGTKLEMNTGDGSAVETMDPTIGNPTILTKESHGLTNGDVGTLSAFLGTDAGDLNGEVVVVGYVTDDTFAVDIDTTGKTLTASNGTITPQTYTEIGNILDWDLAGDTHNMIDFTTLSSTRAEEKPGIPRGSAISLSMNWTSDDDGLVAAEVARAAKTLKTFKVTYTDASIHTFTGYVVAISDSGSGDDKVAGSITIHRVGALALS
;
A
#
# COMPACT_ATOMS: atom_id res chain seq x y z
N MET A 1 -27.01 -7.55 5.35
CA MET A 1 -27.00 -6.07 5.43
C MET A 1 -25.53 -5.69 5.51
N SER A 2 -25.07 -4.84 4.63
CA SER A 2 -23.71 -4.28 4.75
C SER A 2 -23.71 -3.33 5.94
N GLU A 3 -22.91 -3.59 6.96
CA GLU A 3 -22.71 -2.65 8.05
C GLU A 3 -21.94 -1.43 7.54
N MET A 4 -22.30 -0.25 8.02
CA MET A 4 -21.55 0.98 7.70
C MET A 4 -20.23 0.95 8.47
N LEU A 5 -19.12 1.19 7.78
CA LEU A 5 -17.81 1.33 8.40
C LEU A 5 -17.77 2.62 9.25
N GLU A 6 -17.29 2.50 10.47
CA GLU A 6 -17.00 3.64 11.33
C GLU A 6 -15.57 4.12 11.07
N ALA A 7 -15.38 5.43 10.98
CA ALA A 7 -14.05 6.03 10.84
C ALA A 7 -13.23 5.91 12.14
N GLN A 8 -13.90 5.84 13.29
CA GLN A 8 -13.24 5.70 14.59
C GLN A 8 -12.60 4.32 14.72
N GLY A 9 -11.29 4.27 15.01
CA GLY A 9 -10.51 3.03 15.10
C GLY A 9 -9.76 2.67 13.80
N THR A 10 -9.96 3.43 12.72
CA THR A 10 -9.15 3.31 11.51
C THR A 10 -7.71 3.75 11.80
N LYS A 11 -6.74 2.98 11.34
CA LYS A 11 -5.31 3.24 11.49
C LYS A 11 -4.67 3.54 10.16
N LEU A 12 -3.79 4.54 10.13
CA LEU A 12 -2.88 4.77 9.02
C LEU A 12 -1.47 4.45 9.45
N GLU A 13 -0.82 3.58 8.71
CA GLU A 13 0.54 3.14 8.98
C GLU A 13 1.41 3.42 7.74
N MET A 14 2.67 3.76 7.97
CA MET A 14 3.65 3.99 6.91
C MET A 14 4.79 2.99 7.04
N ASN A 15 5.27 2.48 5.92
CA ASN A 15 6.47 1.64 5.89
C ASN A 15 7.69 2.41 6.41
N THR A 16 8.34 1.86 7.42
CA THR A 16 9.54 2.44 8.04
C THR A 16 10.80 1.60 7.82
N GLY A 17 10.65 0.37 7.33
CA GLY A 17 11.78 -0.52 7.06
C GLY A 17 11.35 -1.91 6.65
N ASP A 18 12.26 -2.83 6.69
CA ASP A 18 12.05 -4.24 6.40
C ASP A 18 12.06 -5.04 7.71
N GLY A 19 11.18 -6.04 7.78
CA GLY A 19 11.14 -7.02 8.86
C GLY A 19 12.10 -8.17 8.64
N SER A 20 11.97 -9.20 9.49
CA SER A 20 12.76 -10.42 9.32
C SER A 20 12.29 -11.21 8.09
N ALA A 21 13.24 -11.61 7.27
CA ALA A 21 12.96 -12.41 6.09
C ALA A 21 12.38 -13.79 6.47
N VAL A 22 11.36 -14.23 5.74
CA VAL A 22 10.84 -15.60 5.76
C VAL A 22 11.44 -16.34 4.58
N GLU A 23 12.27 -17.32 4.87
CA GLU A 23 13.09 -18.03 3.87
C GLU A 23 12.57 -19.43 3.57
N THR A 24 13.11 -20.05 2.52
CA THR A 24 12.84 -21.44 2.13
C THR A 24 11.39 -21.74 1.79
N MET A 25 10.78 -20.90 0.97
CA MET A 25 9.41 -21.09 0.51
C MET A 25 9.31 -21.92 -0.76
N ASP A 26 8.25 -22.70 -0.85
CA ASP A 26 7.93 -23.50 -2.03
C ASP A 26 6.82 -22.81 -2.83
N PRO A 27 7.12 -22.36 -4.07
CA PRO A 27 6.10 -21.81 -4.95
C PRO A 27 5.24 -22.91 -5.58
N THR A 28 3.93 -22.79 -5.47
CA THR A 28 2.96 -23.55 -6.25
C THR A 28 2.49 -22.68 -7.41
N ILE A 29 2.74 -23.15 -8.62
CA ILE A 29 2.44 -22.47 -9.86
C ILE A 29 0.94 -22.31 -10.04
N GLY A 30 0.47 -21.11 -10.34
CA GLY A 30 -0.93 -20.79 -10.54
C GLY A 30 -1.21 -19.30 -10.64
N ASN A 31 -2.48 -18.96 -10.63
CA ASN A 31 -2.98 -17.58 -10.56
C ASN A 31 -4.14 -17.52 -9.54
N PRO A 32 -3.93 -16.97 -8.34
CA PRO A 32 -2.67 -16.43 -7.80
C PRO A 32 -1.61 -17.52 -7.52
N THR A 33 -0.35 -17.10 -7.39
CA THR A 33 0.73 -17.99 -6.95
C THR A 33 0.60 -18.24 -5.45
N ILE A 34 0.68 -19.51 -5.04
CA ILE A 34 0.66 -19.89 -3.64
C ILE A 34 2.08 -20.19 -3.18
N LEU A 35 2.47 -19.59 -2.06
CA LEU A 35 3.76 -19.84 -1.41
C LEU A 35 3.53 -20.64 -0.13
N THR A 36 4.27 -21.72 0.02
CA THR A 36 4.17 -22.64 1.17
C THR A 36 5.41 -22.51 2.04
N LYS A 37 5.18 -22.29 3.32
CA LYS A 37 6.21 -22.25 4.36
C LYS A 37 5.55 -22.47 5.71
N GLU A 38 5.94 -23.53 6.40
CA GLU A 38 5.45 -23.88 7.72
C GLU A 38 5.69 -22.72 8.72
N SER A 39 4.62 -22.32 9.43
CA SER A 39 4.66 -21.30 10.49
C SER A 39 5.29 -19.98 10.07
N HIS A 40 4.95 -19.48 8.88
CA HIS A 40 5.57 -18.29 8.29
C HIS A 40 5.25 -16.97 9.04
N GLY A 41 4.21 -16.92 9.87
CA GLY A 41 3.89 -15.78 10.74
C GLY A 41 3.37 -14.52 10.03
N LEU A 42 3.09 -14.60 8.71
CA LEU A 42 2.50 -13.50 7.95
C LEU A 42 0.98 -13.45 8.15
N THR A 43 0.40 -12.28 7.96
CA THR A 43 -1.04 -12.02 8.02
C THR A 43 -1.57 -11.45 6.71
N ASN A 44 -2.89 -11.57 6.47
CA ASN A 44 -3.51 -10.94 5.30
C ASN A 44 -3.24 -9.43 5.30
N GLY A 45 -2.87 -8.91 4.12
CA GLY A 45 -2.55 -7.51 3.94
C GLY A 45 -1.12 -7.12 4.31
N ASP A 46 -0.28 -8.06 4.75
CA ASP A 46 1.15 -7.79 4.87
C ASP A 46 1.75 -7.53 3.49
N VAL A 47 2.67 -6.59 3.43
CA VAL A 47 3.39 -6.26 2.20
C VAL A 47 4.82 -6.73 2.36
N GLY A 48 5.37 -7.37 1.34
CA GLY A 48 6.75 -7.84 1.38
C GLY A 48 7.38 -7.86 0.00
N THR A 49 8.72 -7.92 -0.02
CA THR A 49 9.50 -8.05 -1.24
C THR A 49 9.93 -9.50 -1.42
N LEU A 50 9.60 -10.06 -2.58
CA LEU A 50 10.01 -11.41 -2.96
C LEU A 50 11.45 -11.44 -3.47
N SER A 51 12.20 -12.47 -3.12
CA SER A 51 13.57 -12.65 -3.57
C SER A 51 14.03 -14.13 -3.50
N ALA A 52 15.22 -14.40 -3.99
CA ALA A 52 15.88 -15.69 -3.90
C ALA A 52 15.14 -16.89 -4.56
N PHE A 53 14.07 -16.65 -5.31
CA PHE A 53 13.48 -17.72 -6.11
C PHE A 53 14.42 -18.14 -7.23
N LEU A 54 14.42 -19.43 -7.55
CA LEU A 54 15.23 -20.03 -8.60
C LEU A 54 14.33 -20.68 -9.65
N GLY A 55 14.88 -20.88 -10.84
CA GLY A 55 14.19 -21.41 -12.01
C GLY A 55 14.34 -20.47 -13.20
N THR A 56 13.91 -20.91 -14.36
CA THR A 56 14.04 -20.12 -15.60
C THR A 56 13.24 -18.82 -15.54
N ASP A 57 12.09 -18.88 -14.86
CA ASP A 57 11.13 -17.76 -14.77
C ASP A 57 11.12 -17.09 -13.37
N ALA A 58 12.17 -17.31 -12.58
CA ALA A 58 12.28 -16.73 -11.22
C ALA A 58 12.32 -15.20 -11.21
N GLY A 59 12.69 -14.58 -12.34
CA GLY A 59 12.66 -13.11 -12.50
C GLY A 59 11.28 -12.49 -12.40
N ASP A 60 10.23 -13.28 -12.62
CA ASP A 60 8.84 -12.80 -12.50
C ASP A 60 8.39 -12.64 -11.03
N LEU A 61 9.14 -13.20 -10.09
CA LEU A 61 8.91 -13.11 -8.65
C LEU A 61 9.97 -12.26 -7.96
N ASN A 62 11.23 -12.41 -8.34
CA ASN A 62 12.34 -11.74 -7.66
C ASN A 62 12.33 -10.23 -7.88
N GLY A 63 12.24 -9.48 -6.78
CA GLY A 63 12.19 -8.03 -6.77
C GLY A 63 10.76 -7.46 -6.73
N GLU A 64 9.74 -8.32 -6.88
CA GLU A 64 8.35 -7.88 -6.82
C GLU A 64 7.95 -7.57 -5.37
N VAL A 65 7.23 -6.45 -5.22
CA VAL A 65 6.57 -6.08 -3.96
C VAL A 65 5.14 -6.57 -4.03
N VAL A 66 4.78 -7.43 -3.11
CA VAL A 66 3.49 -8.13 -3.12
C VAL A 66 2.70 -7.88 -1.85
N VAL A 67 1.39 -7.95 -1.97
CA VAL A 67 0.46 -7.99 -0.84
C VAL A 67 0.11 -9.45 -0.58
N VAL A 68 0.25 -9.87 0.67
CA VAL A 68 -0.03 -11.23 1.13
C VAL A 68 -1.54 -11.40 1.30
N GLY A 69 -2.10 -12.44 0.71
CA GLY A 69 -3.52 -12.77 0.81
C GLY A 69 -3.77 -14.26 1.04
N TYR A 70 -5.01 -14.63 1.38
CA TYR A 70 -5.44 -16.02 1.59
C TYR A 70 -4.53 -16.80 2.54
N VAL A 71 -4.18 -16.17 3.67
CA VAL A 71 -3.22 -16.70 4.65
C VAL A 71 -3.79 -17.86 5.45
N THR A 72 -3.02 -18.95 5.56
CA THR A 72 -3.19 -20.03 6.52
C THR A 72 -1.93 -20.12 7.39
N ASP A 73 -1.83 -21.08 8.28
CA ASP A 73 -0.62 -21.26 9.11
C ASP A 73 0.64 -21.55 8.28
N ASP A 74 0.47 -22.23 7.14
CA ASP A 74 1.58 -22.74 6.33
C ASP A 74 1.58 -22.23 4.88
N THR A 75 0.56 -21.51 4.45
CA THR A 75 0.46 -21.03 3.06
C THR A 75 -0.09 -19.61 2.97
N PHE A 76 0.31 -18.91 1.95
CA PHE A 76 -0.28 -17.64 1.56
C PHE A 76 -0.24 -17.46 0.04
N ALA A 77 -1.08 -16.60 -0.49
CA ALA A 77 -1.11 -16.28 -1.91
C ALA A 77 -0.54 -14.89 -2.18
N VAL A 78 0.05 -14.73 -3.36
CA VAL A 78 0.47 -13.44 -3.92
C VAL A 78 -0.15 -13.28 -5.31
N ASP A 79 -0.59 -12.07 -5.64
CA ASP A 79 -1.27 -11.78 -6.91
C ASP A 79 -0.27 -11.67 -8.07
N ILE A 80 0.40 -12.79 -8.33
CA ILE A 80 1.30 -12.98 -9.48
C ILE A 80 0.83 -14.22 -10.24
N ASP A 81 0.69 -14.11 -11.56
CA ASP A 81 0.39 -15.25 -12.43
C ASP A 81 1.68 -15.99 -12.82
N THR A 82 1.86 -17.17 -12.24
CA THR A 82 2.96 -18.07 -12.60
C THR A 82 2.51 -19.26 -13.44
N THR A 83 1.30 -19.22 -14.02
CA THR A 83 0.78 -20.30 -14.85
C THR A 83 1.75 -20.62 -16.02
N GLY A 84 2.17 -21.87 -16.13
CA GLY A 84 3.10 -22.32 -17.16
C GLY A 84 4.56 -21.91 -16.97
N LYS A 85 4.90 -21.33 -15.83
CA LYS A 85 6.27 -20.95 -15.47
C LYS A 85 7.05 -22.10 -14.85
N THR A 86 8.38 -21.98 -14.85
CA THR A 86 9.30 -22.97 -14.26
C THR A 86 10.02 -22.33 -13.07
N LEU A 87 9.62 -22.75 -11.88
CA LEU A 87 10.18 -22.33 -10.60
C LEU A 87 10.74 -23.54 -9.86
N THR A 88 11.78 -23.32 -9.05
CA THR A 88 12.39 -24.36 -8.22
C THR A 88 11.92 -24.25 -6.78
N ALA A 89 11.58 -25.38 -6.16
CA ALA A 89 11.14 -25.46 -4.78
C ALA A 89 12.24 -25.08 -3.76
N SER A 90 11.81 -24.71 -2.56
CA SER A 90 12.62 -24.51 -1.34
C SER A 90 13.69 -23.41 -1.41
N ASN A 91 13.49 -22.38 -2.22
CA ASN A 91 14.49 -21.29 -2.36
C ASN A 91 13.91 -19.88 -2.19
N GLY A 92 12.58 -19.71 -2.22
CA GLY A 92 11.97 -18.40 -2.17
C GLY A 92 12.11 -17.74 -0.80
N THR A 93 12.18 -16.42 -0.80
CA THR A 93 12.22 -15.57 0.39
C THR A 93 11.22 -14.44 0.22
N ILE A 94 10.46 -14.12 1.27
CA ILE A 94 9.74 -12.86 1.38
C ILE A 94 10.31 -12.06 2.54
N THR A 95 10.63 -10.79 2.29
CA THR A 95 11.03 -9.84 3.33
C THR A 95 9.84 -8.91 3.59
N PRO A 96 9.07 -9.14 4.67
CA PRO A 96 7.92 -8.30 4.99
C PRO A 96 8.37 -6.89 5.36
N GLN A 97 7.54 -5.92 5.03
CA GLN A 97 7.76 -4.53 5.43
C GLN A 97 7.30 -4.32 6.88
N THR A 98 8.01 -3.47 7.62
CA THR A 98 7.59 -2.99 8.94
C THR A 98 6.85 -1.68 8.81
N TYR A 99 5.79 -1.51 9.59
CA TYR A 99 4.93 -0.34 9.55
C TYR A 99 4.92 0.36 10.90
N THR A 100 4.87 1.68 10.87
CA THR A 100 4.69 2.53 12.05
C THR A 100 3.42 3.34 11.88
N GLU A 101 2.56 3.31 12.89
CA GLU A 101 1.30 4.06 12.89
C GLU A 101 1.59 5.56 12.97
N ILE A 102 0.92 6.34 12.13
CA ILE A 102 0.84 7.79 12.23
C ILE A 102 -0.33 8.09 13.16
N GLY A 103 -0.01 8.49 14.38
CA GLY A 103 -1.00 8.66 15.45
C GLY A 103 -1.78 9.97 15.38
N ASN A 104 -2.74 10.10 16.32
CA ASN A 104 -3.50 11.33 16.57
C ASN A 104 -4.26 11.91 15.36
N ILE A 105 -4.59 11.08 14.36
CA ILE A 105 -5.36 11.49 13.18
C ILE A 105 -6.78 11.82 13.61
N LEU A 106 -7.26 12.98 13.17
CA LEU A 106 -8.62 13.48 13.41
C LEU A 106 -9.53 13.25 12.21
N ASP A 107 -8.97 13.41 11.02
CA ASP A 107 -9.68 13.31 9.75
C ASP A 107 -8.72 12.92 8.64
N TRP A 108 -9.23 12.21 7.64
CA TRP A 108 -8.47 11.78 6.49
C TRP A 108 -9.36 11.73 5.23
N ASP A 109 -8.78 12.07 4.10
CA ASP A 109 -9.43 11.97 2.78
C ASP A 109 -8.58 11.10 1.88
N LEU A 110 -9.08 9.91 1.55
CA LEU A 110 -8.47 8.97 0.64
C LEU A 110 -9.12 9.12 -0.75
N ALA A 111 -8.70 10.14 -1.48
CA ALA A 111 -9.25 10.42 -2.79
C ALA A 111 -8.91 9.32 -3.81
N GLY A 112 -9.90 8.91 -4.60
CA GLY A 112 -9.78 7.97 -5.69
C GLY A 112 -8.96 8.52 -6.87
N ASP A 113 -8.73 7.69 -7.89
CA ASP A 113 -8.07 8.11 -9.11
C ASP A 113 -8.93 9.09 -9.91
N THR A 114 -8.29 10.08 -10.51
CA THR A 114 -8.92 11.00 -11.43
C THR A 114 -8.43 10.74 -12.86
N HIS A 115 -9.36 10.84 -13.82
CA HIS A 115 -9.06 10.73 -15.24
C HIS A 115 -9.16 12.11 -15.89
N ASN A 116 -8.14 12.46 -16.67
CA ASN A 116 -8.27 13.60 -17.57
C ASN A 116 -9.11 13.18 -18.77
N MET A 117 -10.17 13.92 -19.09
CA MET A 117 -10.99 13.64 -20.28
C MET A 117 -10.29 14.19 -21.51
N ILE A 118 -10.18 13.36 -22.54
CA ILE A 118 -9.58 13.71 -23.83
C ILE A 118 -10.72 13.89 -24.84
N ASP A 119 -10.82 15.08 -25.40
CA ASP A 119 -11.82 15.42 -26.42
C ASP A 119 -11.39 14.89 -27.79
N PHE A 120 -12.25 14.12 -28.41
CA PHE A 120 -12.13 13.56 -29.77
C PHE A 120 -13.18 14.13 -30.72
N THR A 121 -13.89 15.20 -30.32
CA THR A 121 -14.95 15.80 -31.12
C THR A 121 -14.42 16.27 -32.47
N THR A 122 -15.08 15.87 -33.56
CA THR A 122 -14.76 16.29 -34.91
C THR A 122 -15.87 17.16 -35.49
N LEU A 123 -15.63 17.82 -36.63
CA LEU A 123 -16.65 18.63 -37.32
C LEU A 123 -17.87 17.82 -37.80
N SER A 124 -17.76 16.49 -37.90
CA SER A 124 -18.83 15.57 -38.22
C SER A 124 -19.56 15.01 -37.00
N SER A 125 -19.07 15.25 -35.81
CA SER A 125 -19.68 14.79 -34.56
C SER A 125 -20.95 15.61 -34.26
N THR A 126 -22.04 14.92 -33.95
CA THR A 126 -23.31 15.54 -33.52
C THR A 126 -23.39 15.79 -32.03
N ARG A 127 -22.42 15.28 -31.25
CA ARG A 127 -22.24 15.44 -29.81
C ARG A 127 -20.76 15.53 -29.49
N ALA A 128 -20.41 16.09 -28.32
CA ALA A 128 -19.07 16.01 -27.78
C ALA A 128 -18.70 14.55 -27.51
N GLU A 129 -17.53 14.15 -27.99
CA GLU A 129 -16.98 12.79 -27.84
C GLU A 129 -15.73 12.87 -26.97
N GLU A 130 -15.84 12.34 -25.75
CA GLU A 130 -14.77 12.36 -24.76
C GLU A 130 -14.42 10.94 -24.33
N LYS A 131 -13.14 10.67 -24.09
CA LYS A 131 -12.65 9.41 -23.51
C LYS A 131 -11.79 9.69 -22.29
N PRO A 132 -11.88 8.85 -21.23
CA PRO A 132 -10.96 8.96 -20.11
C PRO A 132 -9.54 8.65 -20.54
N GLY A 133 -8.61 9.50 -20.15
CA GLY A 133 -7.17 9.32 -20.34
C GLY A 133 -6.56 8.46 -19.22
N ILE A 134 -5.24 8.56 -19.07
CA ILE A 134 -4.50 7.80 -18.05
C ILE A 134 -4.94 8.27 -16.66
N PRO A 135 -5.26 7.33 -15.73
CA PRO A 135 -5.58 7.68 -14.35
C PRO A 135 -4.38 8.34 -13.65
N ARG A 136 -4.67 9.30 -12.80
CA ARG A 136 -3.68 9.96 -11.93
C ARG A 136 -4.08 9.74 -10.48
N GLY A 137 -3.11 9.32 -9.67
CA GLY A 137 -3.28 9.25 -8.22
C GLY A 137 -3.56 10.63 -7.65
N SER A 138 -4.54 10.70 -6.76
CA SER A 138 -4.90 11.94 -6.07
C SER A 138 -4.05 12.14 -4.82
N ALA A 139 -3.96 13.37 -4.34
CA ALA A 139 -3.36 13.66 -3.05
C ALA A 139 -4.29 13.17 -1.94
N ILE A 140 -3.70 12.58 -0.91
CA ILE A 140 -4.35 12.17 0.34
C ILE A 140 -3.98 13.21 1.38
N SER A 141 -5.00 13.75 2.05
CA SER A 141 -4.82 14.75 3.08
C SER A 141 -5.25 14.18 4.43
N LEU A 142 -4.42 14.42 5.45
CA LEU A 142 -4.66 14.02 6.82
C LEU A 142 -4.66 15.25 7.70
N SER A 143 -5.57 15.35 8.66
CA SER A 143 -5.50 16.29 9.76
C SER A 143 -5.28 15.54 11.07
N MET A 144 -4.47 16.10 11.97
CA MET A 144 -4.06 15.45 13.20
C MET A 144 -3.85 16.44 14.35
N ASN A 145 -3.83 15.93 15.57
CA ASN A 145 -3.24 16.67 16.67
C ASN A 145 -1.73 16.49 16.63
N TRP A 146 -1.01 17.60 16.56
CA TRP A 146 0.45 17.56 16.49
C TRP A 146 1.07 17.03 17.80
N THR A 147 1.91 16.01 17.67
CA THR A 147 2.68 15.46 18.78
C THR A 147 4.09 15.19 18.27
N SER A 148 5.08 15.88 18.80
CA SER A 148 6.45 15.88 18.28
C SER A 148 7.21 14.57 18.51
N ASP A 149 6.71 13.70 19.37
CA ASP A 149 7.25 12.38 19.73
C ASP A 149 6.48 11.21 19.11
N ASP A 150 5.60 11.49 18.14
CA ASP A 150 4.93 10.45 17.36
C ASP A 150 5.91 9.84 16.34
N ASP A 151 6.22 8.55 16.50
CA ASP A 151 7.19 7.85 15.67
C ASP A 151 6.81 7.83 14.20
N GLY A 152 5.52 7.74 13.88
CA GLY A 152 5.00 7.78 12.51
C GLY A 152 5.18 9.15 11.86
N LEU A 153 4.95 10.22 12.62
CA LEU A 153 5.17 11.59 12.16
C LEU A 153 6.66 11.85 11.91
N VAL A 154 7.52 11.44 12.83
CA VAL A 154 8.99 11.55 12.68
C VAL A 154 9.45 10.79 11.43
N ALA A 155 8.96 9.56 11.23
CA ALA A 155 9.27 8.77 10.05
C ALA A 155 8.76 9.42 8.76
N ALA A 156 7.58 10.06 8.79
CA ALA A 156 7.02 10.79 7.65
C ALA A 156 7.89 12.02 7.29
N GLU A 157 8.42 12.75 8.28
CA GLU A 157 9.34 13.85 8.04
C GLU A 157 10.65 13.38 7.39
N VAL A 158 11.22 12.27 7.86
CA VAL A 158 12.40 11.65 7.26
C VAL A 158 12.13 11.24 5.82
N ALA A 159 11.00 10.59 5.56
CA ALA A 159 10.60 10.17 4.21
C ALA A 159 10.42 11.37 3.28
N ARG A 160 9.81 12.46 3.76
CA ARG A 160 9.66 13.72 3.01
C ARG A 160 11.00 14.35 2.66
N ALA A 161 11.91 14.45 3.63
CA ALA A 161 13.24 15.03 3.43
C ALA A 161 14.07 14.21 2.44
N ALA A 162 14.01 12.89 2.53
CA ALA A 162 14.70 11.95 1.65
C ALA A 162 14.02 11.79 0.27
N LYS A 163 12.78 12.29 0.10
CA LYS A 163 11.97 12.12 -1.12
C LYS A 163 11.81 10.65 -1.52
N THR A 164 11.64 9.78 -0.54
CA THR A 164 11.51 8.33 -0.76
C THR A 164 10.05 7.96 -0.98
N LEU A 165 9.83 7.04 -1.94
CA LEU A 165 8.53 6.39 -2.12
C LEU A 165 8.30 5.46 -0.93
N LYS A 166 7.14 5.58 -0.30
CA LYS A 166 6.75 4.76 0.85
C LYS A 166 5.45 4.03 0.58
N THR A 167 5.29 2.87 1.19
CA THR A 167 4.03 2.15 1.22
C THR A 167 3.25 2.57 2.45
N PHE A 168 1.96 2.81 2.26
CA PHE A 168 1.01 3.16 3.31
C PHE A 168 -0.08 2.11 3.39
N LYS A 169 -0.58 1.88 4.60
CA LYS A 169 -1.59 0.91 4.92
C LYS A 169 -2.67 1.59 5.77
N VAL A 170 -3.90 1.57 5.27
CA VAL A 170 -5.08 2.02 6.02
C VAL A 170 -5.84 0.79 6.45
N THR A 171 -5.91 0.54 7.75
CA THR A 171 -6.65 -0.58 8.32
C THR A 171 -7.95 -0.07 8.92
N TYR A 172 -9.07 -0.57 8.43
CA TYR A 172 -10.40 -0.23 8.91
C TYR A 172 -10.84 -1.12 10.07
N THR A 173 -11.93 -0.74 10.71
CA THR A 173 -12.49 -1.46 11.88
C THR A 173 -13.02 -2.85 11.57
N ASP A 174 -13.37 -3.13 10.32
CA ASP A 174 -13.77 -4.45 9.83
C ASP A 174 -12.59 -5.33 9.40
N ALA A 175 -11.36 -4.88 9.68
CA ALA A 175 -10.11 -5.48 9.26
C ALA A 175 -9.86 -5.46 7.75
N SER A 176 -10.65 -4.75 6.95
CA SER A 176 -10.28 -4.49 5.56
C SER A 176 -9.09 -3.52 5.49
N ILE A 177 -8.25 -3.70 4.49
CA ILE A 177 -6.99 -2.98 4.36
C ILE A 177 -6.90 -2.33 2.99
N HIS A 178 -6.63 -1.03 2.96
CA HIS A 178 -6.21 -0.34 1.75
C HIS A 178 -4.70 -0.10 1.78
N THR A 179 -4.01 -0.63 0.77
CA THR A 179 -2.57 -0.42 0.59
C THR A 179 -2.33 0.45 -0.64
N PHE A 180 -1.45 1.43 -0.50
CA PHE A 180 -1.03 2.28 -1.62
C PHE A 180 0.41 2.75 -1.42
N THR A 181 1.05 3.19 -2.52
CA THR A 181 2.37 3.81 -2.49
C THR A 181 2.24 5.32 -2.74
N GLY A 182 3.13 6.09 -2.13
CA GLY A 182 3.09 7.54 -2.27
C GLY A 182 4.33 8.25 -1.71
N TYR A 183 4.42 9.53 -2.03
CA TYR A 183 5.41 10.44 -1.47
C TYR A 183 4.76 11.35 -0.45
N VAL A 184 5.39 11.53 0.70
CA VAL A 184 5.02 12.58 1.64
C VAL A 184 5.50 13.91 1.03
N VAL A 185 4.55 14.76 0.63
CA VAL A 185 4.89 16.02 -0.07
C VAL A 185 4.86 17.24 0.83
N ALA A 186 3.99 17.24 1.85
CA ALA A 186 3.91 18.33 2.81
C ALA A 186 3.58 17.81 4.20
N ILE A 187 4.19 18.43 5.19
CA ILE A 187 3.86 18.31 6.60
C ILE A 187 3.84 19.72 7.14
N SER A 188 2.78 20.10 7.82
CA SER A 188 2.63 21.42 8.43
C SER A 188 1.98 21.31 9.79
N ASP A 189 2.30 22.27 10.64
CA ASP A 189 1.68 22.48 11.94
C ASP A 189 1.15 23.92 12.08
N SER A 190 0.15 24.08 12.88
CA SER A 190 -0.42 25.39 13.20
C SER A 190 -0.99 25.38 14.62
N GLY A 191 -0.79 26.46 15.34
CA GLY A 191 -1.27 26.63 16.70
C GLY A 191 -1.84 28.02 16.95
N SER A 192 -2.78 28.13 17.89
CA SER A 192 -3.36 29.37 18.39
C SER A 192 -3.31 29.36 19.91
N GLY A 193 -3.12 30.51 20.54
CA GLY A 193 -2.69 30.69 21.92
C GLY A 193 -3.31 29.82 23.03
N ASP A 194 -4.59 29.49 22.93
CA ASP A 194 -5.31 28.68 23.93
C ASP A 194 -5.78 27.32 23.38
N ASP A 195 -5.29 26.89 22.21
CA ASP A 195 -5.73 25.68 21.55
C ASP A 195 -4.56 24.68 21.33
N LYS A 196 -4.93 23.42 21.07
CA LYS A 196 -3.97 22.39 20.67
C LYS A 196 -3.28 22.75 19.36
N VAL A 197 -2.06 22.30 19.19
CA VAL A 197 -1.38 22.40 17.89
C VAL A 197 -2.03 21.39 16.92
N ALA A 198 -2.54 21.90 15.82
CA ALA A 198 -3.08 21.10 14.73
C ALA A 198 -1.97 20.81 13.71
N GLY A 199 -1.94 19.60 13.17
CA GLY A 199 -1.03 19.20 12.12
C GLY A 199 -1.76 18.75 10.86
N SER A 200 -1.08 18.80 9.74
CA SER A 200 -1.55 18.15 8.52
C SER A 200 -0.42 17.48 7.75
N ILE A 201 -0.75 16.35 7.12
CA ILE A 201 0.16 15.63 6.21
C ILE A 201 -0.54 15.50 4.88
N THR A 202 0.20 15.77 3.80
CA THR A 202 -0.25 15.54 2.44
C THR A 202 0.63 14.50 1.78
N ILE A 203 0.02 13.43 1.28
CA ILE A 203 0.68 12.33 0.59
C ILE A 203 0.21 12.35 -0.86
N HIS A 204 1.15 12.38 -1.80
CA HIS A 204 0.85 12.21 -3.22
C HIS A 204 0.95 10.75 -3.59
N ARG A 205 -0.18 10.14 -3.92
CA ARG A 205 -0.27 8.73 -4.28
C ARG A 205 0.32 8.45 -5.66
N VAL A 206 1.05 7.34 -5.76
CA VAL A 206 1.61 6.82 -7.01
C VAL A 206 1.07 5.41 -7.20
N GLY A 207 0.49 5.14 -8.36
CA GLY A 207 -0.11 3.83 -8.65
C GLY A 207 -1.54 3.65 -8.11
N ALA A 208 -2.04 2.45 -8.26
CA ALA A 208 -3.39 2.06 -7.87
C ALA A 208 -3.54 1.90 -6.35
N LEU A 209 -4.79 2.00 -5.89
CA LEU A 209 -5.18 1.63 -4.53
C LEU A 209 -5.54 0.14 -4.54
N ALA A 210 -4.85 -0.65 -3.74
CA ALA A 210 -5.18 -2.06 -3.55
C ALA A 210 -6.05 -2.25 -2.31
N LEU A 211 -7.11 -3.03 -2.44
CA LEU A 211 -7.99 -3.47 -1.35
C LEU A 211 -7.72 -4.95 -1.09
N SER A 212 -7.45 -5.32 0.14
CA SER A 212 -7.26 -6.69 0.61
C SER A 212 -8.10 -7.02 1.84
#